data_29e055c1febd2e88f96bcab5eeddfa03
#
_entry.id   29e055c1febd2e88f96bcab5eeddfa03
#
_cell.length_a   1.000
_cell.length_b   1.000
_cell.length_c   1.000
_cell.angle_alpha   90.00
_cell.angle_beta   90.00
_cell.angle_gamma   90.00
#
_symmetry.space_group_name_H-M   'P 1'
#
loop_
_entity.id
_entity.type
_entity.pdbx_description
1 polymer ?
#
loop_
_entity_poly.entity_id
_entity_poly.type
_entity_poly.pdbx_seq_one_letter_code
_entity_poly.pdbx_strand_id
1 'polypeptide(L)'
;MSFYPHHRPRRMRRDDFSRRLMRENILTTNDLIYPVFIVEGRNVRQAVPSMPGVERTSVDLLMKVAEQCVELGVPVISLFPAIEPSLKTPDGREATNAEGLIPRAVRELKKHFPELGVLTDVALDPYTSHGQDGVLDEHGYVMNDETSEILVEQARAQAEAGVDIVAPSDMMDGRIGAIREMLESDGHIHTRIMAYAAKYASAFYGPFRDAVGSAANLGKSNKMTYQMDPSNSDEAMREVRMDIEEGADMVMVKPGMPYLDIVCRVKEEFRFPTYVYQVSGEYAMIKAATQNGWLDHDKAVMEALLAFKRAGADGVLTYFALDAARILRASK
;
A
#
# COMPACT_ATOMS: atom_id res chain seq x y z
N MET A 1 -15.49 -1.50 42.10
CA MET A 1 -16.86 -1.13 42.53
C MET A 1 -17.48 -0.17 41.53
N SER A 2 -18.73 -0.41 41.09
CA SER A 2 -19.44 0.55 40.25
C SER A 2 -19.93 1.71 41.14
N PHE A 3 -19.51 2.93 40.82
CA PHE A 3 -19.93 4.13 41.55
C PHE A 3 -21.19 4.77 40.98
N TYR A 4 -22.07 3.95 40.40
CA TYR A 4 -23.40 4.40 40.00
C TYR A 4 -24.17 4.90 41.23
N PRO A 5 -24.93 6.05 41.17
CA PRO A 5 -25.19 6.89 39.99
C PRO A 5 -24.17 8.01 39.70
N HIS A 6 -23.10 8.13 40.47
CA HIS A 6 -22.11 9.21 40.29
C HIS A 6 -21.33 9.08 38.99
N HIS A 7 -20.97 7.86 38.61
CA HIS A 7 -20.33 7.54 37.34
C HIS A 7 -21.37 7.10 36.29
N ARG A 8 -21.58 7.95 35.30
CA ARG A 8 -22.49 7.68 34.17
C ARG A 8 -21.77 7.93 32.84
N PRO A 9 -21.06 6.96 32.24
CA PRO A 9 -20.36 7.12 30.97
C PRO A 9 -21.25 7.62 29.81
N ARG A 10 -22.55 7.30 29.83
CA ARG A 10 -23.53 7.80 28.85
C ARG A 10 -23.69 9.32 28.84
N ARG A 11 -23.29 10.03 29.93
CA ARG A 11 -23.33 11.48 30.00
C ARG A 11 -22.49 12.13 28.90
N MET A 12 -21.30 11.58 28.64
CA MET A 12 -20.39 12.07 27.59
C MET A 12 -20.85 11.71 26.16
N ARG A 13 -21.75 10.73 26.01
CA ARG A 13 -22.28 10.30 24.70
C ARG A 13 -23.62 10.95 24.33
N ARG A 14 -24.25 11.67 25.25
CA ARG A 14 -25.59 12.21 25.07
C ARG A 14 -25.68 13.22 23.93
N ASP A 15 -24.80 14.19 23.92
CA ASP A 15 -24.86 15.35 23.03
C ASP A 15 -23.73 15.32 22.01
N ASP A 16 -23.94 15.90 20.83
CA ASP A 16 -22.96 15.88 19.75
C ASP A 16 -21.67 16.60 20.14
N PHE A 17 -21.79 17.80 20.77
CA PHE A 17 -20.60 18.54 21.18
C PHE A 17 -19.71 17.76 22.15
N SER A 18 -20.31 17.00 23.08
CA SER A 18 -19.53 16.22 24.03
C SER A 18 -18.89 14.97 23.39
N ARG A 19 -19.58 14.33 22.41
CA ARG A 19 -18.95 13.26 21.60
C ARG A 19 -17.77 13.77 20.79
N ARG A 20 -17.87 14.96 20.18
CA ARG A 20 -16.77 15.59 19.46
C ARG A 20 -15.61 15.97 20.39
N LEU A 21 -15.92 16.49 21.57
CA LEU A 21 -14.91 16.91 22.55
C LEU A 21 -14.07 15.75 23.08
N MET A 22 -14.69 14.56 23.26
CA MET A 22 -13.99 13.37 23.78
C MET A 22 -13.36 12.48 22.69
N ARG A 23 -13.46 12.87 21.42
CA ARG A 23 -12.95 12.09 20.31
C ARG A 23 -11.42 12.04 20.36
N GLU A 24 -10.87 10.82 20.43
CA GLU A 24 -9.42 10.61 20.58
C GLU A 24 -8.70 10.58 19.22
N ASN A 25 -9.37 10.07 18.16
CA ASN A 25 -8.79 9.91 16.84
C ASN A 25 -9.58 10.70 15.78
N ILE A 26 -8.86 11.33 14.89
CA ILE A 26 -9.42 12.09 13.76
C ILE A 26 -8.77 11.58 12.48
N LEU A 27 -9.60 11.32 11.47
CA LEU A 27 -9.14 11.05 10.11
C LEU A 27 -9.15 12.36 9.32
N THR A 28 -8.07 12.61 8.60
CA THR A 28 -7.94 13.74 7.69
C THR A 28 -7.47 13.26 6.32
N THR A 29 -7.49 14.13 5.32
CA THR A 29 -6.93 13.79 4.00
C THR A 29 -5.43 13.54 4.04
N ASN A 30 -4.72 14.11 5.03
CA ASN A 30 -3.28 13.91 5.22
C ASN A 30 -2.91 12.47 5.61
N ASP A 31 -3.89 11.69 6.06
CA ASP A 31 -3.70 10.30 6.45
C ASP A 31 -3.85 9.32 5.26
N LEU A 32 -4.17 9.82 4.06
CA LEU A 32 -4.57 8.99 2.91
C LEU A 32 -3.46 8.85 1.87
N ILE A 33 -3.21 7.62 1.41
CA ILE A 33 -2.38 7.30 0.26
C ILE A 33 -3.27 6.61 -0.78
N TYR A 34 -3.31 7.12 -2.02
CA TYR A 34 -4.19 6.59 -3.06
C TYR A 34 -3.45 5.64 -4.01
N PRO A 35 -3.75 4.32 -3.98
CA PRO A 35 -3.17 3.35 -4.91
C PRO A 35 -3.87 3.40 -6.27
N VAL A 36 -3.08 3.37 -7.34
CA VAL A 36 -3.55 3.38 -8.73
C VAL A 36 -2.86 2.30 -9.55
N PHE A 37 -3.61 1.72 -10.49
CA PHE A 37 -3.06 0.78 -11.46
C PHE A 37 -2.79 1.49 -12.78
N ILE A 38 -1.59 1.32 -13.31
CA ILE A 38 -1.17 1.93 -14.57
C ILE A 38 -0.85 0.89 -15.63
N VAL A 39 -1.16 1.23 -16.89
CA VAL A 39 -0.95 0.38 -18.07
C VAL A 39 -0.29 1.18 -19.18
N GLU A 40 0.30 0.47 -20.12
CA GLU A 40 0.80 1.05 -21.35
C GLU A 40 -0.35 1.58 -22.24
N GLY A 41 0.01 2.51 -23.11
CA GLY A 41 -0.89 3.06 -24.12
C GLY A 41 -1.21 4.54 -23.92
N ARG A 42 -2.19 5.00 -24.68
CA ARG A 42 -2.68 6.39 -24.62
C ARG A 42 -4.21 6.38 -24.61
N ASN A 43 -4.79 7.14 -23.69
CA ASN A 43 -6.23 7.21 -23.46
C ASN A 43 -6.85 5.82 -23.15
N VAL A 44 -6.08 4.97 -22.45
CA VAL A 44 -6.52 3.63 -22.06
C VAL A 44 -7.15 3.68 -20.67
N ARG A 45 -8.33 3.09 -20.55
CA ARG A 45 -9.08 2.93 -19.31
C ARG A 45 -9.69 1.53 -19.29
N GLN A 46 -9.32 0.73 -18.29
CA GLN A 46 -9.76 -0.66 -18.16
C GLN A 46 -10.31 -0.88 -16.76
N ALA A 47 -11.59 -1.23 -16.62
CA ALA A 47 -12.18 -1.58 -15.34
C ALA A 47 -11.52 -2.85 -14.76
N VAL A 48 -11.38 -2.90 -13.43
CA VAL A 48 -10.98 -4.11 -12.69
C VAL A 48 -12.26 -4.77 -12.17
N PRO A 49 -12.72 -5.91 -12.77
CA PRO A 49 -14.04 -6.48 -12.45
C PRO A 49 -14.21 -6.85 -10.98
N SER A 50 -13.16 -7.35 -10.36
CA SER A 50 -13.14 -7.74 -8.94
C SER A 50 -13.05 -6.56 -7.96
N MET A 51 -12.87 -5.32 -8.48
CA MET A 51 -12.78 -4.09 -7.68
C MET A 51 -13.68 -3.00 -8.26
N PRO A 52 -15.00 -3.03 -8.01
CA PRO A 52 -15.95 -2.08 -8.58
C PRO A 52 -15.57 -0.62 -8.37
N GLY A 53 -15.42 0.14 -9.45
CA GLY A 53 -15.01 1.55 -9.42
C GLY A 53 -13.50 1.79 -9.51
N VAL A 54 -12.69 0.74 -9.51
CA VAL A 54 -11.24 0.82 -9.74
C VAL A 54 -10.93 0.49 -11.20
N GLU A 55 -10.00 1.26 -11.79
CA GLU A 55 -9.57 1.12 -13.18
C GLU A 55 -8.06 1.07 -13.29
N ARG A 56 -7.55 0.42 -14.34
CA ARG A 56 -6.19 0.60 -14.84
C ARG A 56 -6.21 1.75 -15.84
N THR A 57 -5.27 2.67 -15.72
CA THR A 57 -5.22 3.86 -16.60
C THR A 57 -3.84 4.03 -17.22
N SER A 58 -3.82 4.54 -18.46
CA SER A 58 -2.57 4.98 -19.09
C SER A 58 -2.02 6.25 -18.42
N VAL A 59 -0.72 6.53 -18.60
CA VAL A 59 -0.01 7.64 -17.93
C VAL A 59 -0.67 9.01 -18.21
N ASP A 60 -1.18 9.24 -19.43
CA ASP A 60 -1.90 10.49 -19.77
C ASP A 60 -3.20 10.67 -18.97
N LEU A 61 -3.91 9.58 -18.66
CA LEU A 61 -5.11 9.63 -17.81
C LEU A 61 -4.75 9.67 -16.31
N LEU A 62 -3.62 9.13 -15.92
CA LEU A 62 -3.09 9.23 -14.55
C LEU A 62 -2.95 10.69 -14.12
N MET A 63 -2.60 11.62 -15.04
CA MET A 63 -2.50 13.04 -14.73
C MET A 63 -3.82 13.62 -14.19
N LYS A 64 -4.97 13.17 -14.73
CA LYS A 64 -6.30 13.58 -14.21
C LYS A 64 -6.59 13.02 -12.81
N VAL A 65 -6.08 11.84 -12.52
CA VAL A 65 -6.20 11.24 -11.19
C VAL A 65 -5.33 11.98 -10.18
N ALA A 66 -4.10 12.34 -10.57
CA ALA A 66 -3.19 13.14 -9.75
C ALA A 66 -3.79 14.54 -9.44
N GLU A 67 -4.40 15.20 -10.43
CA GLU A 67 -5.13 16.46 -10.25
C GLU A 67 -6.23 16.33 -9.18
N GLN A 68 -7.02 15.25 -9.21
CA GLN A 68 -8.04 14.99 -8.18
C GLN A 68 -7.42 14.78 -6.79
N CYS A 69 -6.26 14.08 -6.69
CA CYS A 69 -5.56 13.94 -5.41
C CYS A 69 -5.17 15.30 -4.84
N VAL A 70 -4.58 16.16 -5.66
CA VAL A 70 -4.19 17.53 -5.26
C VAL A 70 -5.41 18.35 -4.85
N GLU A 71 -6.46 18.37 -5.67
CA GLU A 71 -7.69 19.11 -5.38
C GLU A 71 -8.37 18.69 -4.08
N LEU A 72 -8.35 17.38 -3.78
CA LEU A 72 -8.97 16.83 -2.57
C LEU A 72 -8.04 16.85 -1.36
N GLY A 73 -6.77 17.21 -1.55
CA GLY A 73 -5.76 17.28 -0.49
C GLY A 73 -5.25 15.89 -0.04
N VAL A 74 -5.26 14.89 -0.95
CA VAL A 74 -4.61 13.59 -0.72
C VAL A 74 -3.12 13.75 -1.04
N PRO A 75 -2.21 13.55 -0.07
CA PRO A 75 -0.82 13.97 -0.20
C PRO A 75 0.04 13.02 -1.05
N VAL A 76 -0.35 11.75 -1.19
CA VAL A 76 0.49 10.72 -1.84
C VAL A 76 -0.33 9.85 -2.77
N ILE A 77 0.21 9.60 -3.97
CA ILE A 77 -0.29 8.61 -4.93
C ILE A 77 0.69 7.42 -4.99
N SER A 78 0.18 6.19 -5.00
CA SER A 78 0.99 4.96 -5.05
C SER A 78 0.77 4.23 -6.36
N LEU A 79 1.84 3.92 -7.10
CA LEU A 79 1.80 3.37 -8.44
C LEU A 79 2.01 1.85 -8.46
N PHE A 80 1.09 1.13 -9.11
CA PHE A 80 1.16 -0.31 -9.36
C PHE A 80 1.03 -0.60 -10.86
N PRO A 81 2.03 -1.23 -11.52
CA PRO A 81 1.96 -1.48 -12.95
C PRO A 81 1.18 -2.75 -13.28
N ALA A 82 0.43 -2.73 -14.36
CA ALA A 82 -0.03 -3.93 -15.03
C ALA A 82 0.78 -4.07 -16.33
N ILE A 83 1.78 -4.94 -16.29
CA ILE A 83 2.77 -5.12 -17.35
C ILE A 83 2.22 -6.03 -18.44
N GLU A 84 2.49 -5.67 -19.70
CA GLU A 84 2.14 -6.48 -20.86
C GLU A 84 2.78 -7.87 -20.76
N PRO A 85 2.04 -8.96 -21.02
CA PRO A 85 2.56 -10.33 -20.86
C PRO A 85 3.84 -10.60 -21.67
N SER A 86 4.03 -9.95 -22.80
CA SER A 86 5.22 -10.07 -23.65
C SER A 86 6.52 -9.52 -23.02
N LEU A 87 6.40 -8.64 -22.03
CA LEU A 87 7.53 -8.04 -21.31
C LEU A 87 7.87 -8.80 -20.02
N LYS A 88 7.02 -9.75 -19.61
CA LYS A 88 7.28 -10.56 -18.42
C LYS A 88 8.30 -11.65 -18.71
N THR A 89 9.29 -11.77 -17.82
CA THR A 89 10.38 -12.76 -17.93
C THR A 89 10.53 -13.51 -16.62
N PRO A 90 11.23 -14.69 -16.58
CA PRO A 90 11.46 -15.40 -15.31
C PRO A 90 12.24 -14.58 -14.28
N ASP A 91 13.14 -13.71 -14.73
CA ASP A 91 13.96 -12.82 -13.91
C ASP A 91 13.36 -11.43 -13.66
N GLY A 92 12.18 -11.12 -14.24
CA GLY A 92 11.51 -9.85 -14.05
C GLY A 92 12.29 -8.63 -14.57
N ARG A 93 13.16 -8.79 -15.58
CA ARG A 93 14.11 -7.76 -16.05
C ARG A 93 13.48 -6.40 -16.42
N GLU A 94 12.20 -6.37 -16.80
CA GLU A 94 11.50 -5.11 -17.09
C GLU A 94 11.36 -4.22 -15.83
N ALA A 95 11.49 -4.79 -14.63
CA ALA A 95 11.45 -4.05 -13.38
C ALA A 95 12.59 -3.02 -13.24
N THR A 96 13.76 -3.31 -13.85
CA THR A 96 14.96 -2.46 -13.79
C THR A 96 15.08 -1.51 -14.99
N ASN A 97 14.09 -1.51 -15.90
CA ASN A 97 14.10 -0.67 -17.09
C ASN A 97 13.85 0.80 -16.72
N ALA A 98 14.90 1.65 -16.80
CA ALA A 98 14.80 3.08 -16.52
C ALA A 98 13.80 3.83 -17.42
N GLU A 99 13.50 3.30 -18.62
CA GLU A 99 12.47 3.82 -19.53
C GLU A 99 11.16 3.01 -19.46
N GLY A 100 11.03 2.14 -18.47
CA GLY A 100 9.83 1.35 -18.20
C GLY A 100 8.63 2.19 -17.77
N LEU A 101 7.49 1.55 -17.63
CA LEU A 101 6.21 2.20 -17.33
C LEU A 101 6.24 3.02 -16.04
N ILE A 102 6.81 2.47 -14.95
CA ILE A 102 6.87 3.15 -13.64
C ILE A 102 7.80 4.37 -13.67
N PRO A 103 9.08 4.28 -14.09
CA PRO A 103 9.96 5.46 -14.16
C PRO A 103 9.39 6.59 -15.04
N ARG A 104 8.77 6.27 -16.18
CA ARG A 104 8.10 7.27 -17.03
C ARG A 104 6.92 7.94 -16.33
N ALA A 105 6.08 7.16 -15.63
CA ALA A 105 4.96 7.70 -14.88
C ALA A 105 5.42 8.62 -13.73
N VAL A 106 6.48 8.24 -13.02
CA VAL A 106 7.09 9.08 -11.97
C VAL A 106 7.57 10.41 -12.55
N ARG A 107 8.35 10.38 -13.64
CA ARG A 107 8.85 11.61 -14.30
C ARG A 107 7.70 12.55 -14.71
N GLU A 108 6.64 12.02 -15.31
CA GLU A 108 5.48 12.83 -15.71
C GLU A 108 4.72 13.39 -14.50
N LEU A 109 4.54 12.61 -13.43
CA LEU A 109 3.91 13.10 -12.21
C LEU A 109 4.73 14.22 -11.57
N LYS A 110 6.03 14.01 -11.38
CA LYS A 110 6.91 15.01 -10.74
C LYS A 110 7.05 16.29 -11.56
N LYS A 111 6.96 16.20 -12.89
CA LYS A 111 6.95 17.35 -13.79
C LYS A 111 5.70 18.21 -13.66
N HIS A 112 4.52 17.59 -13.52
CA HIS A 112 3.24 18.30 -13.51
C HIS A 112 2.71 18.59 -12.10
N PHE A 113 3.06 17.76 -11.12
CA PHE A 113 2.59 17.83 -9.73
C PHE A 113 3.77 17.66 -8.75
N PRO A 114 4.74 18.60 -8.72
CA PRO A 114 5.96 18.46 -7.92
C PRO A 114 5.70 18.28 -6.42
N GLU A 115 4.60 18.84 -5.91
CA GLU A 115 4.21 18.76 -4.49
C GLU A 115 3.44 17.48 -4.13
N LEU A 116 2.95 16.72 -5.11
CA LEU A 116 2.31 15.43 -4.87
C LEU A 116 3.37 14.38 -4.60
N GLY A 117 3.31 13.74 -3.44
CA GLY A 117 4.17 12.61 -3.11
C GLY A 117 3.89 11.42 -4.02
N VAL A 118 4.93 10.84 -4.60
CA VAL A 118 4.85 9.64 -5.43
C VAL A 118 5.51 8.48 -4.70
N LEU A 119 4.73 7.41 -4.48
CA LEU A 119 5.19 6.16 -3.91
C LEU A 119 5.18 5.08 -4.99
N THR A 120 6.25 4.29 -5.11
CA THR A 120 6.32 3.17 -6.04
C THR A 120 6.58 1.86 -5.31
N ASP A 121 5.90 0.82 -5.76
CA ASP A 121 6.14 -0.54 -5.29
C ASP A 121 7.51 -1.05 -5.80
N VAL A 122 8.26 -1.73 -4.94
CA VAL A 122 9.48 -2.46 -5.30
C VAL A 122 9.21 -3.94 -5.06
N ALA A 123 8.89 -4.65 -6.12
CA ALA A 123 8.59 -6.08 -6.13
C ALA A 123 8.61 -6.60 -7.57
N LEU A 124 8.84 -7.89 -7.76
CA LEU A 124 8.99 -8.46 -9.09
C LEU A 124 7.72 -9.15 -9.63
N ASP A 125 6.69 -9.39 -8.81
CA ASP A 125 5.49 -10.14 -9.24
C ASP A 125 4.72 -9.51 -10.43
N PRO A 126 4.69 -8.18 -10.67
CA PRO A 126 4.12 -7.64 -11.89
C PRO A 126 4.94 -7.97 -13.15
N TYR A 127 6.24 -8.25 -12.98
CA TYR A 127 7.23 -8.36 -14.05
C TYR A 127 7.65 -9.81 -14.33
N THR A 128 7.42 -10.72 -13.38
CA THR A 128 7.78 -12.13 -13.55
C THR A 128 6.72 -12.92 -14.33
N SER A 129 7.17 -13.85 -15.18
CA SER A 129 6.27 -14.70 -15.96
C SER A 129 5.54 -15.75 -15.11
N HIS A 130 6.01 -16.03 -13.90
CA HIS A 130 5.44 -16.97 -12.92
C HIS A 130 4.68 -16.30 -11.78
N GLY A 131 4.70 -14.96 -11.67
CA GLY A 131 3.91 -14.20 -10.69
C GLY A 131 4.40 -14.23 -9.23
N GLN A 132 5.61 -14.75 -8.98
CA GLN A 132 6.28 -14.65 -7.67
C GLN A 132 7.00 -13.31 -7.53
N ASP A 133 7.23 -12.85 -6.29
CA ASP A 133 7.89 -11.57 -6.00
C ASP A 133 9.42 -11.61 -6.19
N GLY A 134 9.98 -12.74 -6.60
CA GLY A 134 11.42 -12.92 -6.80
C GLY A 134 11.78 -13.98 -7.84
N VAL A 135 13.07 -14.19 -8.06
CA VAL A 135 13.63 -15.17 -8.99
C VAL A 135 13.52 -16.57 -8.40
N LEU A 136 13.15 -17.54 -9.23
CA LEU A 136 13.00 -18.94 -8.81
C LEU A 136 14.25 -19.77 -9.11
N ASP A 137 14.58 -20.68 -8.19
CA ASP A 137 15.50 -21.77 -8.44
C ASP A 137 14.83 -22.90 -9.29
N GLU A 138 15.58 -23.98 -9.54
CA GLU A 138 15.11 -25.15 -10.31
C GLU A 138 13.97 -25.93 -9.61
N HIS A 139 13.75 -25.69 -8.31
CA HIS A 139 12.70 -26.31 -7.50
C HIS A 139 11.47 -25.41 -7.33
N GLY A 140 11.52 -24.18 -7.84
CA GLY A 140 10.45 -23.19 -7.72
C GLY A 140 10.45 -22.42 -6.39
N TYR A 141 11.58 -22.43 -5.67
CA TYR A 141 11.80 -21.65 -4.46
C TYR A 141 12.32 -20.25 -4.83
N VAL A 142 11.84 -19.20 -4.18
CA VAL A 142 12.31 -17.84 -4.40
C VAL A 142 13.68 -17.65 -3.76
N MET A 143 14.68 -17.31 -4.58
CA MET A 143 16.04 -17.06 -4.14
C MET A 143 16.16 -15.65 -3.55
N ASN A 144 16.54 -15.56 -2.28
CA ASN A 144 16.57 -14.31 -1.52
C ASN A 144 17.59 -13.30 -2.07
N ASP A 145 18.85 -13.73 -2.18
CA ASP A 145 19.97 -12.83 -2.46
C ASP A 145 19.91 -12.30 -3.89
N GLU A 146 19.70 -13.19 -4.88
CA GLU A 146 19.57 -12.82 -6.28
C GLU A 146 18.34 -11.92 -6.53
N THR A 147 17.25 -12.15 -5.78
CA THR A 147 16.08 -11.29 -5.84
C THR A 147 16.39 -9.90 -5.28
N SER A 148 17.07 -9.84 -4.14
CA SER A 148 17.44 -8.57 -3.48
C SER A 148 18.34 -7.70 -4.37
N GLU A 149 19.28 -8.29 -5.11
CA GLU A 149 20.09 -7.56 -6.08
C GLU A 149 19.23 -6.88 -7.16
N ILE A 150 18.23 -7.57 -7.70
CA ILE A 150 17.33 -7.01 -8.71
C ILE A 150 16.42 -5.92 -8.11
N LEU A 151 15.96 -6.11 -6.87
CA LEU A 151 15.14 -5.10 -6.16
C LEU A 151 15.92 -3.80 -5.91
N VAL A 152 17.22 -3.89 -5.63
CA VAL A 152 18.11 -2.72 -5.52
C VAL A 152 18.16 -1.95 -6.86
N GLU A 153 18.34 -2.65 -7.98
CA GLU A 153 18.35 -2.02 -9.31
C GLU A 153 16.98 -1.45 -9.69
N GLN A 154 15.87 -2.11 -9.30
CA GLN A 154 14.54 -1.57 -9.49
C GLN A 154 14.34 -0.27 -8.70
N ALA A 155 14.75 -0.24 -7.44
CA ALA A 155 14.68 0.95 -6.58
C ALA A 155 15.56 2.08 -7.12
N ARG A 156 16.75 1.76 -7.66
CA ARG A 156 17.66 2.71 -8.33
C ARG A 156 16.97 3.38 -9.52
N ALA A 157 16.38 2.60 -10.44
CA ALA A 157 15.70 3.13 -11.61
C ALA A 157 14.52 4.05 -11.25
N GLN A 158 13.82 3.74 -10.16
CA GLN A 158 12.72 4.55 -9.62
C GLN A 158 13.25 5.85 -8.97
N ALA A 159 14.35 5.77 -8.20
CA ALA A 159 14.98 6.93 -7.56
C ALA A 159 15.55 7.93 -8.60
N GLU A 160 16.22 7.43 -9.63
CA GLU A 160 16.70 8.23 -10.78
C GLU A 160 15.55 8.93 -11.52
N ALA A 161 14.36 8.32 -11.55
CA ALA A 161 13.16 8.94 -12.11
C ALA A 161 12.57 10.06 -11.23
N GLY A 162 13.04 10.20 -9.98
CA GLY A 162 12.61 11.24 -9.03
C GLY A 162 11.48 10.84 -8.10
N VAL A 163 11.32 9.55 -7.79
CA VAL A 163 10.33 9.08 -6.82
C VAL A 163 10.59 9.64 -5.42
N ASP A 164 9.54 9.91 -4.66
CA ASP A 164 9.66 10.40 -3.28
C ASP A 164 9.81 9.26 -2.26
N ILE A 165 9.15 8.12 -2.52
CA ILE A 165 9.09 6.98 -1.60
C ILE A 165 9.19 5.69 -2.42
N VAL A 166 10.18 4.85 -2.13
CA VAL A 166 10.23 3.46 -2.59
C VAL A 166 9.64 2.55 -1.52
N ALA A 167 8.83 1.57 -1.92
CA ALA A 167 8.10 0.72 -0.98
C ALA A 167 8.31 -0.77 -1.28
N PRO A 168 9.40 -1.38 -0.77
CA PRO A 168 9.69 -2.78 -0.96
C PRO A 168 8.62 -3.68 -0.34
N SER A 169 7.95 -4.47 -1.19
CA SER A 169 6.82 -5.31 -0.79
C SER A 169 7.05 -6.81 -1.02
N ASP A 170 8.26 -7.18 -1.30
CA ASP A 170 8.71 -8.52 -1.66
C ASP A 170 8.88 -9.47 -0.47
N MET A 171 9.28 -8.97 0.72
CA MET A 171 9.59 -9.70 1.96
C MET A 171 10.89 -10.52 1.92
N MET A 172 11.89 -10.14 1.09
CA MET A 172 13.21 -10.75 1.14
C MET A 172 14.02 -10.24 2.34
N ASP A 173 14.86 -11.10 2.91
CA ASP A 173 15.73 -10.75 4.05
C ASP A 173 16.83 -9.78 3.62
N GLY A 174 17.06 -8.70 4.38
CA GLY A 174 18.16 -7.74 4.16
C GLY A 174 17.94 -6.74 3.01
N ARG A 175 16.81 -6.81 2.27
CA ARG A 175 16.55 -5.95 1.11
C ARG A 175 16.44 -4.47 1.47
N ILE A 176 15.95 -4.13 2.66
CA ILE A 176 15.82 -2.74 3.09
C ILE A 176 17.19 -2.11 3.27
N GLY A 177 18.11 -2.82 3.93
CA GLY A 177 19.50 -2.37 4.11
C GLY A 177 20.22 -2.18 2.79
N ALA A 178 20.10 -3.15 1.87
CA ALA A 178 20.72 -3.08 0.55
C ALA A 178 20.19 -1.88 -0.28
N ILE A 179 18.87 -1.64 -0.28
CA ILE A 179 18.25 -0.49 -0.96
C ILE A 179 18.71 0.82 -0.30
N ARG A 180 18.76 0.89 1.04
CA ARG A 180 19.22 2.09 1.74
C ARG A 180 20.68 2.41 1.40
N GLU A 181 21.56 1.43 1.42
CA GLU A 181 22.97 1.61 1.07
C GLU A 181 23.14 2.14 -0.36
N MET A 182 22.39 1.60 -1.31
CA MET A 182 22.38 2.09 -2.68
C MET A 182 21.88 3.53 -2.77
N LEU A 183 20.76 3.87 -2.13
CA LEU A 183 20.20 5.24 -2.17
C LEU A 183 21.19 6.27 -1.60
N GLU A 184 21.88 5.94 -0.50
CA GLU A 184 22.90 6.82 0.09
C GLU A 184 24.13 6.95 -0.81
N SER A 185 24.63 5.83 -1.36
CA SER A 185 25.85 5.83 -2.21
C SER A 185 25.66 6.57 -3.52
N ASP A 186 24.45 6.53 -4.09
CA ASP A 186 24.11 7.18 -5.36
C ASP A 186 23.62 8.62 -5.19
N GLY A 187 23.55 9.10 -3.93
CA GLY A 187 23.17 10.47 -3.61
C GLY A 187 21.67 10.74 -3.57
N HIS A 188 20.83 9.70 -3.59
CA HIS A 188 19.38 9.79 -3.42
C HIS A 188 18.97 9.91 -1.95
N ILE A 189 19.69 10.68 -1.15
CA ILE A 189 19.57 10.81 0.31
C ILE A 189 18.19 11.27 0.80
N HIS A 190 17.35 11.80 -0.08
CA HIS A 190 16.00 12.27 0.25
C HIS A 190 14.90 11.28 -0.15
N THR A 191 15.22 10.19 -0.84
CA THR A 191 14.27 9.12 -1.16
C THR A 191 13.99 8.30 0.08
N ARG A 192 12.71 8.24 0.49
CA ARG A 192 12.27 7.52 1.68
C ARG A 192 12.04 6.06 1.33
N ILE A 193 12.20 5.20 2.35
CA ILE A 193 11.81 3.78 2.26
C ILE A 193 10.58 3.56 3.15
N MET A 194 9.46 3.14 2.54
CA MET A 194 8.30 2.60 3.26
C MET A 194 8.32 1.08 3.13
N ALA A 195 8.87 0.41 4.13
CA ALA A 195 8.99 -1.04 4.12
C ALA A 195 7.62 -1.72 4.36
N TYR A 196 7.24 -2.68 3.51
CA TYR A 196 6.16 -3.61 3.83
C TYR A 196 6.68 -4.62 4.88
N ALA A 197 6.90 -4.13 6.08
CA ALA A 197 7.61 -4.83 7.13
C ALA A 197 6.81 -5.98 7.77
N ALA A 198 5.48 -5.93 7.67
CA ALA A 198 4.59 -6.98 8.17
C ALA A 198 3.56 -7.34 7.09
N LYS A 199 3.98 -8.13 6.09
CA LYS A 199 3.13 -8.59 4.98
C LYS A 199 2.81 -10.07 5.13
N TYR A 200 1.53 -10.38 5.28
CA TYR A 200 1.03 -11.74 5.50
C TYR A 200 0.60 -12.43 4.22
N ALA A 201 0.77 -13.76 4.15
CA ALA A 201 0.19 -14.60 3.10
C ALA A 201 -1.33 -14.63 3.27
N SER A 202 -2.06 -13.77 2.52
CA SER A 202 -3.46 -13.49 2.78
C SER A 202 -4.38 -13.86 1.61
N ALA A 203 -5.56 -14.37 1.95
CA ALA A 203 -6.67 -14.58 1.01
C ALA A 203 -7.24 -13.26 0.46
N PHE A 204 -7.04 -12.14 1.16
CA PHE A 204 -7.56 -10.82 0.77
C PHE A 204 -6.83 -10.16 -0.40
N TYR A 205 -5.80 -10.81 -0.99
CA TYR A 205 -5.10 -10.29 -2.18
C TYR A 205 -5.72 -10.70 -3.52
N GLY A 206 -6.78 -11.51 -3.52
CA GLY A 206 -7.39 -12.02 -4.75
C GLY A 206 -7.66 -10.94 -5.80
N PRO A 207 -8.41 -9.85 -5.47
CA PRO A 207 -8.71 -8.80 -6.43
C PRO A 207 -7.49 -8.00 -6.93
N PHE A 208 -6.43 -7.84 -6.11
CA PHE A 208 -5.18 -7.21 -6.54
C PHE A 208 -4.47 -8.02 -7.63
N ARG A 209 -4.44 -9.35 -7.47
CA ARG A 209 -3.84 -10.23 -8.49
C ARG A 209 -4.56 -10.13 -9.85
N ASP A 210 -5.88 -9.92 -9.82
CA ASP A 210 -6.65 -9.59 -11.03
C ASP A 210 -6.21 -8.24 -11.60
N ALA A 211 -6.08 -7.21 -10.75
CA ALA A 211 -5.75 -5.85 -11.16
C ALA A 211 -4.37 -5.73 -11.83
N VAL A 212 -3.33 -6.41 -11.33
CA VAL A 212 -1.98 -6.40 -11.93
C VAL A 212 -1.76 -7.52 -12.95
N GLY A 213 -2.77 -8.38 -13.19
CA GLY A 213 -2.69 -9.49 -14.15
C GLY A 213 -1.71 -10.60 -13.75
N SER A 214 -1.49 -10.80 -12.44
CA SER A 214 -0.60 -11.87 -11.94
C SER A 214 -1.34 -13.16 -11.53
N ALA A 215 -2.67 -13.12 -11.44
CA ALA A 215 -3.48 -14.28 -11.01
C ALA A 215 -3.29 -15.52 -11.90
N ALA A 216 -3.25 -15.32 -13.23
CA ALA A 216 -3.06 -16.40 -14.19
C ALA A 216 -1.64 -17.01 -14.13
N ASN A 217 -0.65 -16.19 -13.79
CA ASN A 217 0.76 -16.59 -13.79
C ASN A 217 1.12 -17.39 -12.53
N LEU A 218 0.58 -17.03 -11.36
CA LEU A 218 0.83 -17.72 -10.10
C LEU A 218 0.29 -19.17 -10.09
N GLY A 219 -0.78 -19.45 -10.86
CA GLY A 219 -1.37 -20.79 -10.98
C GLY A 219 -1.78 -21.37 -9.62
N LYS A 220 -1.24 -22.56 -9.28
CA LYS A 220 -1.47 -23.24 -7.99
C LYS A 220 -0.38 -22.95 -6.95
N SER A 221 0.66 -22.20 -7.28
CA SER A 221 1.72 -21.84 -6.34
C SER A 221 1.22 -20.81 -5.31
N ASN A 222 1.95 -20.67 -4.21
CA ASN A 222 1.62 -19.71 -3.15
C ASN A 222 2.87 -18.88 -2.80
N LYS A 223 2.72 -17.91 -1.92
CA LYS A 223 3.79 -16.99 -1.48
C LYS A 223 4.18 -17.23 0.00
N MET A 224 3.84 -18.40 0.56
CA MET A 224 4.04 -18.70 1.99
C MET A 224 5.50 -18.95 2.37
N THR A 225 6.40 -19.06 1.40
CA THR A 225 7.83 -19.23 1.66
C THR A 225 8.55 -17.93 2.01
N TYR A 226 7.88 -16.77 1.80
CA TYR A 226 8.43 -15.45 2.12
C TYR A 226 7.39 -14.45 2.71
N GLN A 227 6.09 -14.65 2.52
CA GLN A 227 5.07 -13.88 3.23
C GLN A 227 4.73 -14.58 4.55
N MET A 228 4.53 -13.81 5.63
CA MET A 228 4.29 -14.33 6.97
C MET A 228 3.01 -15.17 7.07
N ASP A 229 3.03 -16.16 7.95
CA ASP A 229 1.84 -16.96 8.28
C ASP A 229 0.79 -16.08 8.99
N PRO A 230 -0.49 -16.10 8.54
CA PRO A 230 -1.57 -15.34 9.18
C PRO A 230 -1.81 -15.64 10.66
N SER A 231 -1.31 -16.76 11.17
CA SER A 231 -1.43 -17.15 12.58
C SER A 231 -0.38 -16.51 13.50
N ASN A 232 0.67 -15.88 12.93
CA ASN A 232 1.81 -15.36 13.68
C ASN A 232 1.67 -13.87 13.98
N SER A 233 1.96 -13.46 15.19
CA SER A 233 1.99 -12.05 15.59
C SER A 233 3.36 -11.61 16.12
N ASP A 234 4.12 -12.50 16.77
CA ASP A 234 5.45 -12.19 17.30
C ASP A 234 6.52 -12.11 16.21
N GLU A 235 6.33 -12.86 15.13
CA GLU A 235 7.15 -12.78 13.92
C GLU A 235 7.12 -11.35 13.34
N ALA A 236 5.95 -10.74 13.23
CA ALA A 236 5.82 -9.36 12.74
C ALA A 236 6.65 -8.35 13.54
N MET A 237 6.78 -8.55 14.86
CA MET A 237 7.61 -7.65 15.68
C MET A 237 9.11 -7.80 15.37
N ARG A 238 9.57 -8.99 14.98
CA ARG A 238 10.96 -9.20 14.54
C ARG A 238 11.22 -8.59 13.17
N GLU A 239 10.34 -8.86 12.21
CA GLU A 239 10.43 -8.32 10.85
C GLU A 239 10.46 -6.80 10.84
N VAL A 240 9.51 -6.17 11.54
CA VAL A 240 9.44 -4.71 11.66
C VAL A 240 10.69 -4.12 12.31
N ARG A 241 11.23 -4.77 13.35
CA ARG A 241 12.47 -4.33 13.99
C ARG A 241 13.65 -4.37 13.03
N MET A 242 13.78 -5.46 12.27
CA MET A 242 14.86 -5.63 11.30
C MET A 242 14.78 -4.55 10.21
N ASP A 243 13.62 -4.33 9.62
CA ASP A 243 13.43 -3.30 8.59
C ASP A 243 13.74 -1.87 9.12
N ILE A 244 13.40 -1.56 10.38
CA ILE A 244 13.76 -0.28 11.02
C ILE A 244 15.28 -0.18 11.19
N GLU A 245 15.92 -1.23 11.69
CA GLU A 245 17.39 -1.28 11.92
C GLU A 245 18.16 -1.21 10.60
N GLU A 246 17.61 -1.74 9.50
CA GLU A 246 18.13 -1.68 8.15
C GLU A 246 17.96 -0.30 7.49
N GLY A 247 17.19 0.62 8.07
CA GLY A 247 17.10 2.01 7.60
C GLY A 247 15.78 2.35 6.88
N ALA A 248 14.69 1.65 7.15
CA ALA A 248 13.37 2.10 6.76
C ALA A 248 13.02 3.44 7.44
N ASP A 249 12.35 4.35 6.72
CA ASP A 249 11.82 5.62 7.28
C ASP A 249 10.39 5.43 7.79
N MET A 250 9.69 4.46 7.25
CA MET A 250 8.29 4.13 7.52
C MET A 250 8.09 2.62 7.40
N VAL A 251 7.16 2.08 8.20
CA VAL A 251 6.78 0.66 8.12
C VAL A 251 5.31 0.51 7.80
N MET A 252 4.95 -0.56 7.09
CA MET A 252 3.58 -0.84 6.67
C MET A 252 3.16 -2.26 7.07
N VAL A 253 1.96 -2.36 7.63
CA VAL A 253 1.26 -3.62 7.89
C VAL A 253 0.29 -3.92 6.74
N LYS A 254 0.32 -5.13 6.18
CA LYS A 254 -0.53 -5.58 5.07
C LYS A 254 -0.95 -7.04 5.24
N PRO A 255 -2.26 -7.35 5.21
CA PRO A 255 -3.46 -6.50 5.09
C PRO A 255 -3.73 -5.60 6.31
N GLY A 256 -4.83 -4.83 6.23
CA GLY A 256 -5.22 -3.86 7.26
C GLY A 256 -6.23 -4.36 8.27
N MET A 257 -7.53 -4.44 7.93
CA MET A 257 -8.62 -4.70 8.89
C MET A 257 -8.45 -6.02 9.67
N PRO A 258 -8.01 -7.14 9.07
CA PRO A 258 -7.80 -8.39 9.82
C PRO A 258 -6.57 -8.35 10.76
N TYR A 259 -5.71 -7.32 10.66
CA TYR A 259 -4.43 -7.20 11.36
C TYR A 259 -4.31 -5.90 12.19
N LEU A 260 -5.45 -5.38 12.70
CA LEU A 260 -5.46 -4.19 13.58
C LEU A 260 -4.65 -4.41 14.86
N ASP A 261 -4.61 -5.64 15.36
CA ASP A 261 -3.79 -6.05 16.50
C ASP A 261 -2.30 -5.88 16.19
N ILE A 262 -1.85 -6.24 14.97
CA ILE A 262 -0.46 -6.04 14.53
C ILE A 262 -0.14 -4.56 14.40
N VAL A 263 -1.04 -3.76 13.81
CA VAL A 263 -0.87 -2.29 13.71
C VAL A 263 -0.69 -1.69 15.11
N CYS A 264 -1.52 -2.08 16.06
CA CYS A 264 -1.47 -1.62 17.44
C CYS A 264 -0.14 -2.00 18.11
N ARG A 265 0.26 -3.27 18.02
CA ARG A 265 1.52 -3.78 18.59
C ARG A 265 2.74 -3.06 18.01
N VAL A 266 2.81 -2.92 16.68
CA VAL A 266 3.91 -2.20 16.01
C VAL A 266 3.99 -0.76 16.49
N LYS A 267 2.87 -0.05 16.54
CA LYS A 267 2.86 1.35 16.97
C LYS A 267 3.24 1.52 18.45
N GLU A 268 2.75 0.65 19.32
CA GLU A 268 3.04 0.69 20.75
C GLU A 268 4.51 0.37 21.04
N GLU A 269 5.07 -0.65 20.37
CA GLU A 269 6.45 -1.11 20.63
C GLU A 269 7.49 -0.15 20.04
N PHE A 270 7.33 0.22 18.76
CA PHE A 270 8.38 0.98 18.07
C PHE A 270 8.15 2.49 18.06
N ARG A 271 6.91 2.96 18.22
CA ARG A 271 6.55 4.40 18.12
C ARG A 271 7.08 5.05 16.84
N PHE A 272 7.21 4.25 15.82
CA PHE A 272 7.74 4.60 14.51
C PHE A 272 6.59 5.02 13.56
N PRO A 273 6.84 5.75 12.45
CA PRO A 273 5.83 6.01 11.43
C PRO A 273 5.27 4.71 10.88
N THR A 274 4.00 4.40 11.23
CA THR A 274 3.34 3.12 10.96
C THR A 274 2.16 3.33 10.02
N TYR A 275 2.20 2.68 8.88
CA TYR A 275 1.17 2.72 7.85
C TYR A 275 0.46 1.38 7.74
N VAL A 276 -0.70 1.40 7.09
CA VAL A 276 -1.49 0.19 6.87
C VAL A 276 -2.05 0.17 5.45
N TYR A 277 -2.08 -0.99 4.83
CA TYR A 277 -2.72 -1.16 3.54
C TYR A 277 -4.10 -1.82 3.71
N GLN A 278 -5.16 -1.06 3.50
CA GLN A 278 -6.50 -1.60 3.28
C GLN A 278 -6.55 -2.22 1.88
N VAL A 279 -6.35 -3.54 1.82
CA VAL A 279 -6.12 -4.23 0.55
C VAL A 279 -7.37 -4.43 -0.28
N SER A 280 -7.16 -4.90 -1.49
CA SER A 280 -8.19 -5.08 -2.52
C SER A 280 -9.37 -5.96 -2.09
N GLY A 281 -9.14 -7.02 -1.30
CA GLY A 281 -10.20 -7.87 -0.77
C GLY A 281 -11.05 -7.16 0.28
N GLU A 282 -10.44 -6.34 1.13
CA GLU A 282 -11.15 -5.52 2.12
C GLU A 282 -12.02 -4.47 1.41
N TYR A 283 -11.46 -3.81 0.39
CA TYR A 283 -12.20 -2.90 -0.49
C TYR A 283 -13.40 -3.60 -1.14
N ALA A 284 -13.17 -4.75 -1.77
CA ALA A 284 -14.20 -5.51 -2.46
C ALA A 284 -15.32 -5.98 -1.52
N MET A 285 -14.99 -6.42 -0.30
CA MET A 285 -15.98 -6.80 0.73
C MET A 285 -16.90 -5.62 1.10
N ILE A 286 -16.33 -4.44 1.36
CA ILE A 286 -17.11 -3.24 1.70
C ILE A 286 -17.97 -2.83 0.50
N LYS A 287 -17.40 -2.80 -0.72
CA LYS A 287 -18.18 -2.50 -1.93
C LYS A 287 -19.33 -3.48 -2.15
N ALA A 288 -19.10 -4.78 -2.00
CA ALA A 288 -20.14 -5.80 -2.15
C ALA A 288 -21.27 -5.60 -1.15
N ALA A 289 -20.96 -5.39 0.13
CA ALA A 289 -21.97 -5.18 1.17
C ALA A 289 -22.78 -3.89 0.95
N THR A 290 -22.11 -2.82 0.50
CA THR A 290 -22.78 -1.52 0.28
C THR A 290 -23.60 -1.51 -1.01
N GLN A 291 -23.15 -2.17 -2.07
CA GLN A 291 -23.90 -2.32 -3.33
C GLN A 291 -25.19 -3.15 -3.15
N ASN A 292 -25.17 -4.12 -2.22
CA ASN A 292 -26.37 -4.89 -1.87
C ASN A 292 -27.28 -4.15 -0.87
N GLY A 293 -26.93 -2.94 -0.45
CA GLY A 293 -27.72 -2.15 0.50
C GLY A 293 -27.70 -2.68 1.95
N TRP A 294 -26.78 -3.57 2.27
CA TRP A 294 -26.63 -4.12 3.65
C TRP A 294 -25.92 -3.17 4.59
N LEU A 295 -25.02 -2.34 4.06
CA LEU A 295 -24.30 -1.29 4.77
C LEU A 295 -24.44 0.04 4.04
N ASP A 296 -24.43 1.14 4.82
CA ASP A 296 -24.26 2.49 4.27
C ASP A 296 -22.80 2.68 3.85
N HIS A 297 -22.59 3.08 2.60
CA HIS A 297 -21.26 3.18 2.00
C HIS A 297 -20.36 4.15 2.78
N ASP A 298 -20.82 5.40 2.95
CA ASP A 298 -19.98 6.44 3.53
C ASP A 298 -19.65 6.13 5.00
N LYS A 299 -20.61 5.63 5.75
CA LYS A 299 -20.39 5.23 7.14
C LYS A 299 -19.43 4.06 7.26
N ALA A 300 -19.58 3.03 6.41
CA ALA A 300 -18.71 1.84 6.45
C ALA A 300 -17.26 2.19 6.08
N VAL A 301 -17.07 3.02 5.04
CA VAL A 301 -15.74 3.50 4.64
C VAL A 301 -15.09 4.31 5.76
N MET A 302 -15.80 5.29 6.31
CA MET A 302 -15.25 6.16 7.36
C MET A 302 -14.96 5.40 8.66
N GLU A 303 -15.81 4.44 9.04
CA GLU A 303 -15.58 3.63 10.22
C GLU A 303 -14.38 2.70 10.07
N ALA A 304 -14.20 2.07 8.89
CA ALA A 304 -13.04 1.24 8.59
C ALA A 304 -11.73 2.05 8.65
N LEU A 305 -11.71 3.26 8.05
CA LEU A 305 -10.53 4.12 8.08
C LEU A 305 -10.22 4.65 9.50
N LEU A 306 -11.24 4.98 10.28
CA LEU A 306 -11.09 5.35 11.69
C LEU A 306 -10.60 4.18 12.56
N ALA A 307 -10.93 2.94 12.21
CA ALA A 307 -10.41 1.77 12.93
C ALA A 307 -8.89 1.66 12.81
N PHE A 308 -8.31 1.97 11.65
CA PHE A 308 -6.86 2.03 11.48
C PHE A 308 -6.21 3.13 12.32
N LYS A 309 -6.80 4.33 12.33
CA LYS A 309 -6.33 5.44 13.18
C LYS A 309 -6.39 5.06 14.65
N ARG A 310 -7.46 4.44 15.11
CA ARG A 310 -7.62 3.98 16.49
C ARG A 310 -6.62 2.88 16.87
N ALA A 311 -6.22 2.03 15.90
CA ALA A 311 -5.16 1.05 16.09
C ALA A 311 -3.76 1.68 16.13
N GLY A 312 -3.62 2.97 15.79
CA GLY A 312 -2.35 3.70 15.87
C GLY A 312 -1.69 3.96 14.52
N ALA A 313 -2.34 3.66 13.38
CA ALA A 313 -1.77 3.97 12.07
C ALA A 313 -1.65 5.49 11.87
N ASP A 314 -0.49 5.93 11.38
CA ASP A 314 -0.24 7.32 10.98
C ASP A 314 -0.90 7.64 9.64
N GLY A 315 -0.96 6.66 8.72
CA GLY A 315 -1.66 6.79 7.45
C GLY A 315 -2.14 5.46 6.89
N VAL A 316 -3.00 5.56 5.86
CA VAL A 316 -3.68 4.41 5.25
C VAL A 316 -3.56 4.46 3.74
N LEU A 317 -2.99 3.41 3.15
CA LEU A 317 -3.05 3.16 1.72
C LEU A 317 -4.38 2.45 1.43
N THR A 318 -5.27 3.12 0.68
CA THR A 318 -6.64 2.64 0.47
C THR A 318 -7.23 3.08 -0.86
N TYR A 319 -7.93 2.19 -1.53
CA TYR A 319 -8.71 2.50 -2.74
C TYR A 319 -9.90 3.43 -2.48
N PHE A 320 -10.28 3.62 -1.22
CA PHE A 320 -11.30 4.60 -0.82
C PHE A 320 -10.74 6.01 -0.59
N ALA A 321 -9.47 6.29 -0.85
CA ALA A 321 -8.85 7.57 -0.50
C ALA A 321 -9.60 8.78 -1.08
N LEU A 322 -9.98 8.75 -2.36
CA LEU A 322 -10.73 9.85 -2.99
C LEU A 322 -12.18 9.94 -2.47
N ASP A 323 -12.83 8.80 -2.21
CA ASP A 323 -14.18 8.79 -1.64
C ASP A 323 -14.16 9.36 -0.21
N ALA A 324 -13.23 8.92 0.63
CA ALA A 324 -13.03 9.42 1.98
C ALA A 324 -12.71 10.94 1.99
N ALA A 325 -11.86 11.40 1.08
CA ALA A 325 -11.53 12.82 0.97
C ALA A 325 -12.75 13.67 0.59
N ARG A 326 -13.62 13.18 -0.31
CA ARG A 326 -14.89 13.86 -0.64
C ARG A 326 -15.84 13.92 0.56
N ILE A 327 -15.99 12.81 1.30
CA ILE A 327 -16.83 12.75 2.53
C ILE A 327 -16.31 13.73 3.58
N LEU A 328 -14.99 13.75 3.83
CA LEU A 328 -14.36 14.65 4.78
C LEU A 328 -14.56 16.13 4.39
N ARG A 329 -14.52 16.45 3.10
CA ARG A 329 -14.77 17.80 2.59
C ARG A 329 -16.23 18.25 2.74
N ALA A 330 -17.17 17.32 2.51
CA ALA A 330 -18.59 17.58 2.66
C ALA A 330 -19.05 17.73 4.13
N SER A 331 -18.24 17.24 5.07
CA SER A 331 -18.53 17.28 6.52
C SER A 331 -18.00 18.52 7.23
N LYS A 332 -17.32 19.42 6.51
CA LYS A 332 -16.84 20.74 6.99
C LYS A 332 -17.93 21.79 6.78
#